data_e8d453c159989e4b642738c19f87d3fe
#
_entry.id   e8d453c159989e4b642738c19f87d3fe
#
_cell.length_a   1.000
_cell.length_b   1.000
_cell.length_c   1.000
_cell.angle_alpha   90.00
_cell.angle_beta   90.00
_cell.angle_gamma   90.00
#
_symmetry.space_group_name_H-M   'P 1'
#
loop_
_entity.id
_entity.type
_entity.pdbx_description
1 polymer ?
#
loop_
_entity_poly.entity_id
_entity_poly.type
_entity_poly.pdbx_seq_one_letter_code
_entity_poly.pdbx_strand_id
1 'polypeptide(L)'
;MMKQYMKNKSLFLQKEELLSRIAELFSKKILRPSGVLVFLLITCLGLFSCSKFLEENPKDKLPEDDVYNTISEVYLNAVASLYTYVGGYSDSQGLQGTGRGVYDLNTFTSDEAIIPTRGGDWYDGGFWQGLYLHDWGIENDAIQATWEYLYKVVMLSNKSLERIDKFAETHSATELPAYRAEVRAMRAMYYYYLMDLFGRIPLVQSSSVAMKDVVQSERKTVFDFVVKELQEAAPLLSDAHSNQSGPYYGRITRPVVTFLLAKLALNSEVYTDNDWTDGQRPDGKNIKFTVNGSELNAWETVIYYCDQLKTMGYKLEPEYETNFSIFNEPSVENVFTIPMNKTLYTNQMQYLFRSRHYDHAKAYGLSGENGPSATIEALEAFGYETAEQDPRFDICYFAGIVHDLKGNIIKLDNGTVLEYLPWKVSLDRKSTRLNS
;
A
#
# COMPACT_ATOMS: atom_id res chain seq x y z
N MET A 1 -23.18 -17.04 9.63
CA MET A 1 -23.66 -17.72 8.41
C MET A 1 -24.70 -18.81 8.68
N MET A 2 -24.47 -19.80 9.54
CA MET A 2 -25.40 -20.93 9.77
C MET A 2 -26.78 -20.53 10.34
N LYS A 3 -26.89 -19.54 11.23
CA LYS A 3 -28.16 -19.03 11.76
C LYS A 3 -29.04 -18.34 10.70
N GLN A 4 -28.42 -17.65 9.73
CA GLN A 4 -29.13 -16.99 8.63
C GLN A 4 -29.66 -17.99 7.60
N TYR A 5 -28.88 -19.05 7.33
CA TYR A 5 -29.29 -20.15 6.46
C TYR A 5 -30.50 -20.92 7.04
N MET A 6 -30.50 -21.18 8.34
CA MET A 6 -31.60 -21.86 9.03
C MET A 6 -32.88 -21.00 9.03
N LYS A 7 -32.77 -19.69 9.19
CA LYS A 7 -33.90 -18.75 9.15
C LYS A 7 -34.53 -18.70 7.75
N ASN A 8 -33.71 -18.66 6.71
CA ASN A 8 -34.19 -18.67 5.31
C ASN A 8 -34.87 -19.98 4.94
N LYS A 9 -34.37 -21.13 5.43
CA LYS A 9 -34.96 -22.43 5.22
C LYS A 9 -36.34 -22.57 5.92
N SER A 10 -36.46 -22.01 7.11
CA SER A 10 -37.74 -21.94 7.86
C SER A 10 -38.79 -21.09 7.13
N LEU A 11 -38.38 -19.93 6.58
CA LEU A 11 -39.27 -19.07 5.80
C LEU A 11 -39.74 -19.74 4.49
N PHE A 12 -38.84 -20.49 3.84
CA PHE A 12 -39.17 -21.20 2.61
C PHE A 12 -40.20 -22.30 2.85
N LEU A 13 -40.02 -23.08 3.92
CA LEU A 13 -40.98 -24.15 4.32
C LEU A 13 -42.34 -23.59 4.71
N GLN A 14 -42.42 -22.42 5.40
CA GLN A 14 -43.66 -21.74 5.71
C GLN A 14 -44.38 -21.25 4.46
N LYS A 15 -43.64 -20.81 3.45
CA LYS A 15 -44.20 -20.34 2.18
C LYS A 15 -44.83 -21.48 1.36
N GLU A 16 -44.18 -22.64 1.33
CA GLU A 16 -44.74 -23.84 0.67
C GLU A 16 -45.98 -24.36 1.36
N GLU A 17 -46.04 -24.35 2.70
CA GLU A 17 -47.23 -24.76 3.46
C GLU A 17 -48.37 -23.79 3.26
N LEU A 18 -48.11 -22.48 3.19
CA LEU A 18 -49.14 -21.46 2.91
C LEU A 18 -49.70 -21.60 1.48
N LEU A 19 -48.85 -21.85 0.48
CA LEU A 19 -49.28 -22.08 -0.90
C LEU A 19 -50.10 -23.35 -1.05
N SER A 20 -49.76 -24.41 -0.32
CA SER A 20 -50.54 -25.66 -0.27
C SER A 20 -51.92 -25.45 0.31
N ARG A 21 -52.05 -24.72 1.42
CA ARG A 21 -53.35 -24.39 2.05
C ARG A 21 -54.23 -23.48 1.17
N ILE A 22 -53.61 -22.55 0.43
CA ILE A 22 -54.30 -21.72 -0.54
C ILE A 22 -54.83 -22.58 -1.70
N ALA A 23 -54.06 -23.47 -2.24
CA ALA A 23 -54.48 -24.40 -3.30
C ALA A 23 -55.62 -25.31 -2.86
N GLU A 24 -55.62 -25.76 -1.61
CA GLU A 24 -56.69 -26.60 -1.03
C GLU A 24 -58.02 -25.82 -0.86
N LEU A 25 -57.95 -24.52 -0.51
CA LEU A 25 -59.12 -23.65 -0.44
C LEU A 25 -59.76 -23.40 -1.80
N PHE A 26 -58.97 -23.30 -2.86
CA PHE A 26 -59.44 -23.19 -4.27
C PHE A 26 -60.06 -24.46 -4.76
N SER A 27 -59.59 -25.65 -4.37
CA SER A 27 -60.09 -26.95 -4.81
C SER A 27 -61.46 -27.29 -4.23
N LYS A 28 -61.85 -26.79 -3.09
CA LYS A 28 -63.08 -27.13 -2.33
C LYS A 28 -64.32 -26.31 -2.76
N LYS A 29 -64.31 -25.53 -3.87
CA LYS A 29 -65.44 -24.72 -4.34
C LYS A 29 -66.16 -23.87 -3.28
N ILE A 30 -65.47 -23.40 -2.23
CA ILE A 30 -66.06 -22.70 -1.08
C ILE A 30 -66.20 -21.19 -1.35
N LEU A 31 -65.53 -20.66 -2.35
CA LEU A 31 -65.61 -19.22 -2.68
C LEU A 31 -66.51 -18.93 -3.87
N ARG A 32 -67.54 -18.12 -3.64
CA ARG A 32 -68.38 -17.54 -4.71
C ARG A 32 -67.53 -16.55 -5.54
N PRO A 33 -67.83 -16.31 -6.86
CA PRO A 33 -67.06 -15.44 -7.75
C PRO A 33 -66.75 -14.03 -7.18
N SER A 34 -67.67 -13.48 -6.36
CA SER A 34 -67.49 -12.21 -5.66
C SER A 34 -66.44 -12.23 -4.54
N GLY A 35 -66.22 -13.38 -3.90
CA GLY A 35 -65.19 -13.51 -2.85
C GLY A 35 -63.77 -13.61 -3.43
N VAL A 36 -63.61 -14.19 -4.63
CA VAL A 36 -62.33 -14.25 -5.33
C VAL A 36 -61.88 -12.87 -5.79
N LEU A 37 -62.83 -12.02 -6.25
CA LEU A 37 -62.56 -10.66 -6.68
C LEU A 37 -62.10 -9.76 -5.51
N VAL A 38 -62.73 -9.91 -4.35
CA VAL A 38 -62.38 -9.17 -3.11
C VAL A 38 -60.99 -9.64 -2.61
N PHE A 39 -60.67 -10.94 -2.66
CA PHE A 39 -59.38 -11.45 -2.25
C PHE A 39 -58.26 -10.97 -3.22
N LEU A 40 -58.51 -10.94 -4.52
CA LEU A 40 -57.58 -10.38 -5.52
C LEU A 40 -57.36 -8.88 -5.30
N LEU A 41 -58.40 -8.11 -4.98
CA LEU A 41 -58.31 -6.67 -4.69
C LEU A 41 -57.46 -6.41 -3.44
N ILE A 42 -57.68 -7.18 -2.35
CA ILE A 42 -56.88 -7.09 -1.11
C ILE A 42 -55.43 -7.49 -1.36
N THR A 43 -55.17 -8.48 -2.16
CA THR A 43 -53.80 -8.90 -2.53
C THR A 43 -53.09 -7.85 -3.38
N CYS A 44 -53.80 -7.24 -4.34
CA CYS A 44 -53.26 -6.12 -5.12
C CYS A 44 -53.00 -4.87 -4.28
N LEU A 45 -53.89 -4.52 -3.34
CA LEU A 45 -53.67 -3.40 -2.41
C LEU A 45 -52.49 -3.63 -1.44
N GLY A 46 -52.26 -4.89 -1.05
CA GLY A 46 -51.09 -5.29 -0.23
C GLY A 46 -49.75 -5.21 -0.98
N LEU A 47 -49.75 -5.31 -2.31
CA LEU A 47 -48.53 -5.21 -3.11
C LEU A 47 -48.06 -3.77 -3.38
N PHE A 48 -48.92 -2.77 -3.15
CA PHE A 48 -48.57 -1.35 -3.33
C PHE A 48 -48.09 -0.66 -2.03
N SER A 49 -48.04 -1.36 -0.89
CA SER A 49 -47.89 -0.72 0.42
C SER A 49 -46.50 -0.77 1.06
N CYS A 50 -45.41 -1.14 0.37
CA CYS A 50 -44.13 -1.28 1.09
C CYS A 50 -42.88 -0.86 0.33
N SER A 51 -42.90 0.12 -0.57
CA SER A 51 -41.63 0.63 -1.09
C SER A 51 -40.83 1.41 -0.03
N LYS A 52 -41.49 2.15 0.85
CA LYS A 52 -40.83 2.88 1.96
C LYS A 52 -40.39 2.01 3.14
N PHE A 53 -40.96 0.80 3.30
CA PHE A 53 -40.56 -0.09 4.41
C PHE A 53 -39.32 -0.92 4.09
N LEU A 54 -38.88 -0.93 2.83
CA LEU A 54 -37.66 -1.58 2.36
C LEU A 54 -36.49 -0.62 2.22
N GLU A 55 -36.69 0.68 2.47
CA GLU A 55 -35.55 1.61 2.60
C GLU A 55 -34.89 1.33 3.96
N GLU A 56 -33.76 0.66 3.93
CA GLU A 56 -32.88 0.53 5.09
C GLU A 56 -32.40 1.93 5.48
N ASN A 57 -32.98 2.51 6.52
CA ASN A 57 -32.46 3.67 7.23
C ASN A 57 -31.75 3.18 8.49
N PRO A 58 -30.49 2.73 8.39
CA PRO A 58 -29.73 2.28 9.56
C PRO A 58 -29.54 3.50 10.49
N LYS A 59 -30.11 3.43 11.68
CA LYS A 59 -30.03 4.51 12.69
C LYS A 59 -28.64 4.67 13.30
N ASP A 60 -27.75 3.73 13.01
CA ASP A 60 -26.39 3.63 13.50
C ASP A 60 -25.33 4.01 12.43
N LYS A 61 -25.76 4.35 11.22
CA LYS A 61 -24.88 4.80 10.13
C LYS A 61 -25.47 6.06 9.49
N LEU A 62 -24.63 7.08 9.33
CA LEU A 62 -25.00 8.24 8.53
C LEU A 62 -25.12 7.81 7.07
N PRO A 63 -26.18 8.26 6.35
CA PRO A 63 -26.25 8.09 4.90
C PRO A 63 -24.98 8.64 4.24
N GLU A 64 -24.50 7.95 3.22
CA GLU A 64 -23.25 8.34 2.56
C GLU A 64 -23.29 9.77 2.00
N ASP A 65 -24.47 10.23 1.55
CA ASP A 65 -24.64 11.59 1.05
C ASP A 65 -24.56 12.65 2.17
N ASP A 66 -24.85 12.28 3.43
CA ASP A 66 -24.81 13.20 4.57
C ASP A 66 -23.40 13.49 5.11
N VAL A 67 -22.38 12.82 4.59
CA VAL A 67 -20.97 13.02 5.01
C VAL A 67 -20.14 13.81 3.98
N TYR A 68 -20.78 14.44 2.98
CA TYR A 68 -20.13 15.24 1.93
C TYR A 68 -20.87 16.57 1.68
N ASN A 69 -21.40 17.23 2.74
CA ASN A 69 -22.18 18.45 2.60
C ASN A 69 -21.33 19.73 2.58
N THR A 70 -20.09 19.66 3.06
CA THR A 70 -19.16 20.80 3.13
C THR A 70 -17.82 20.46 2.53
N ILE A 71 -17.09 21.49 2.11
CA ILE A 71 -15.73 21.30 1.57
C ILE A 71 -14.77 20.65 2.58
N SER A 72 -14.96 20.91 3.88
CA SER A 72 -14.20 20.28 4.96
C SER A 72 -14.51 18.79 5.07
N GLU A 73 -15.77 18.39 4.94
CA GLU A 73 -16.18 16.98 4.95
C GLU A 73 -15.66 16.26 3.70
N VAL A 74 -15.68 16.91 2.52
CA VAL A 74 -15.06 16.37 1.31
C VAL A 74 -13.58 16.13 1.55
N TYR A 75 -12.85 17.09 2.13
CA TYR A 75 -11.45 16.89 2.46
C TYR A 75 -11.23 15.70 3.41
N LEU A 76 -11.95 15.67 4.53
CA LEU A 76 -11.78 14.63 5.56
C LEU A 76 -12.12 13.23 5.03
N ASN A 77 -13.22 13.09 4.29
CA ASN A 77 -13.76 11.80 3.90
C ASN A 77 -13.24 11.29 2.55
N ALA A 78 -12.91 12.18 1.61
CA ALA A 78 -12.42 11.78 0.30
C ALA A 78 -10.89 11.89 0.14
N VAL A 79 -10.21 12.76 0.90
CA VAL A 79 -8.76 12.97 0.77
C VAL A 79 -8.01 12.43 1.97
N ALA A 80 -8.28 12.99 3.16
CA ALA A 80 -7.51 12.67 4.36
C ALA A 80 -7.65 11.20 4.78
N SER A 81 -8.83 10.60 4.59
CA SER A 81 -9.08 9.18 4.90
C SER A 81 -8.16 8.22 4.15
N LEU A 82 -7.70 8.57 2.94
CA LEU A 82 -6.79 7.73 2.17
C LEU A 82 -5.41 7.62 2.81
N TYR A 83 -4.94 8.66 3.51
CA TYR A 83 -3.64 8.66 4.16
C TYR A 83 -3.54 7.69 5.33
N THR A 84 -4.66 7.26 5.91
CA THR A 84 -4.65 6.19 6.93
C THR A 84 -4.11 4.88 6.38
N TYR A 85 -4.29 4.64 5.08
CA TYR A 85 -3.76 3.45 4.40
C TYR A 85 -2.30 3.60 3.98
N VAL A 86 -1.81 4.82 3.75
CA VAL A 86 -0.41 5.06 3.33
C VAL A 86 0.57 4.58 4.40
N GLY A 87 0.35 4.96 5.65
CA GLY A 87 1.20 4.58 6.77
C GLY A 87 0.84 3.24 7.43
N GLY A 88 -0.29 2.65 7.05
CA GLY A 88 -0.84 1.44 7.64
C GLY A 88 -1.80 1.72 8.80
N TYR A 89 -2.88 0.99 8.83
CA TYR A 89 -3.91 1.02 9.86
C TYR A 89 -4.30 -0.43 10.22
N SER A 90 -5.19 -0.63 11.18
CA SER A 90 -5.52 -1.94 11.76
C SER A 90 -5.69 -3.12 10.78
N ASP A 91 -6.06 -2.84 9.53
CA ASP A 91 -6.30 -3.84 8.49
C ASP A 91 -5.35 -3.71 7.29
N SER A 92 -4.33 -2.86 7.38
CA SER A 92 -3.34 -2.69 6.32
C SER A 92 -1.95 -2.39 6.89
N GLN A 93 -0.94 -2.90 6.23
CA GLN A 93 0.46 -2.70 6.64
C GLN A 93 1.03 -1.37 6.15
N GLY A 94 0.35 -0.66 5.25
CA GLY A 94 0.84 0.54 4.60
C GLY A 94 1.94 0.28 3.57
N LEU A 95 2.45 1.34 2.97
CA LEU A 95 3.54 1.27 1.99
C LEU A 95 4.88 0.84 2.60
N GLN A 96 5.02 0.96 3.92
CA GLN A 96 6.19 0.50 4.68
C GLN A 96 5.97 -0.88 5.31
N GLY A 97 5.03 -1.66 4.81
CA GLY A 97 4.67 -2.96 5.35
C GLY A 97 5.86 -3.89 5.52
N THR A 98 6.36 -3.96 6.77
CA THR A 98 7.51 -4.79 7.17
C THR A 98 7.11 -6.15 7.72
N GLY A 99 5.81 -6.44 7.78
CA GLY A 99 5.26 -7.74 8.17
C GLY A 99 4.81 -8.54 6.95
N ARG A 100 5.72 -8.81 6.00
CA ARG A 100 5.44 -9.49 4.72
C ARG A 100 4.59 -8.63 3.78
N GLY A 101 4.82 -7.31 3.75
CA GLY A 101 4.13 -6.35 2.89
C GLY A 101 5.04 -5.75 1.82
N VAL A 102 4.66 -4.56 1.33
CA VAL A 102 5.34 -3.86 0.22
C VAL A 102 6.84 -3.71 0.46
N TYR A 103 7.24 -3.29 1.67
CA TYR A 103 8.65 -3.10 2.01
C TYR A 103 9.44 -4.41 1.91
N ASP A 104 8.93 -5.48 2.50
CA ASP A 104 9.60 -6.78 2.51
C ASP A 104 9.72 -7.38 1.10
N LEU A 105 8.64 -7.27 0.31
CA LEU A 105 8.67 -7.75 -1.07
C LEU A 105 9.70 -6.99 -1.90
N ASN A 106 9.84 -5.68 -1.72
CA ASN A 106 10.87 -4.89 -2.41
C ASN A 106 12.29 -5.18 -1.92
N THR A 107 12.46 -5.45 -0.62
CA THR A 107 13.79 -5.62 -0.01
C THR A 107 14.35 -7.01 -0.22
N PHE A 108 13.56 -8.07 0.04
CA PHE A 108 14.05 -9.46 0.04
C PHE A 108 13.95 -10.18 -1.31
N THR A 109 13.48 -9.49 -2.34
CA THR A 109 13.60 -9.93 -3.74
C THR A 109 14.75 -9.22 -4.47
N SER A 110 15.52 -8.40 -3.76
CA SER A 110 16.71 -7.70 -4.29
C SER A 110 17.99 -8.37 -3.82
N ASP A 111 19.11 -7.92 -4.38
CA ASP A 111 20.47 -8.37 -4.00
C ASP A 111 20.99 -7.66 -2.73
N GLU A 112 20.16 -6.86 -2.04
CA GLU A 112 20.60 -6.05 -0.90
C GLU A 112 20.54 -6.79 0.43
N ALA A 113 19.49 -7.59 0.64
CA ALA A 113 19.22 -8.21 1.93
C ALA A 113 18.57 -9.58 1.81
N ILE A 114 18.86 -10.42 2.79
CA ILE A 114 18.29 -11.75 2.95
C ILE A 114 17.89 -11.97 4.40
N ILE A 115 16.88 -12.80 4.63
CA ILE A 115 16.61 -13.38 5.96
C ILE A 115 17.06 -14.84 5.94
N PRO A 116 18.24 -15.15 6.49
CA PRO A 116 18.72 -16.52 6.54
C PRO A 116 18.01 -17.30 7.64
N THR A 117 17.88 -18.61 7.46
CA THR A 117 17.47 -19.49 8.57
C THR A 117 18.52 -19.47 9.67
N ARG A 118 18.10 -19.17 10.89
CA ARG A 118 18.96 -19.06 12.07
C ARG A 118 18.67 -20.16 13.07
N GLY A 119 19.27 -21.33 12.82
CA GLY A 119 18.97 -22.54 13.62
C GLY A 119 17.53 -23.01 13.39
N GLY A 120 16.69 -22.86 14.39
CA GLY A 120 15.26 -23.19 14.32
C GLY A 120 14.34 -22.03 13.97
N ASP A 121 14.87 -20.83 13.83
CA ASP A 121 14.08 -19.62 13.57
C ASP A 121 14.26 -19.09 12.14
N TRP A 122 13.32 -18.26 11.67
CA TRP A 122 13.31 -17.63 10.35
C TRP A 122 13.25 -18.60 9.15
N TYR A 123 12.92 -19.87 9.39
CA TYR A 123 12.63 -20.78 8.28
C TYR A 123 11.27 -20.47 7.64
N ASP A 124 10.25 -20.28 8.46
CA ASP A 124 8.89 -19.90 8.07
C ASP A 124 8.35 -20.66 6.85
N GLY A 125 8.64 -21.98 6.77
CA GLY A 125 8.28 -22.80 5.62
C GLY A 125 9.07 -22.50 4.33
N GLY A 126 10.21 -21.79 4.43
CA GLY A 126 11.01 -21.37 3.28
C GLY A 126 10.59 -20.03 2.67
N PHE A 127 9.68 -19.29 3.32
CA PHE A 127 9.11 -18.04 2.81
C PHE A 127 10.18 -17.01 2.42
N TRP A 128 11.11 -16.72 3.34
CA TRP A 128 12.13 -15.68 3.13
C TRP A 128 13.18 -16.09 2.10
N GLN A 129 13.58 -17.37 2.11
CA GLN A 129 14.49 -17.93 1.14
C GLN A 129 13.87 -17.95 -0.26
N GLY A 130 12.56 -18.24 -0.33
CA GLY A 130 11.80 -18.21 -1.58
C GLY A 130 11.74 -16.80 -2.19
N LEU A 131 11.62 -15.74 -1.38
CA LEU A 131 11.68 -14.36 -1.87
C LEU A 131 13.06 -14.05 -2.49
N TYR A 132 14.14 -14.38 -1.80
CA TYR A 132 15.50 -14.13 -2.30
C TYR A 132 15.83 -14.94 -3.57
N LEU A 133 15.35 -16.18 -3.64
CA LEU A 133 15.58 -17.06 -4.80
C LEU A 133 14.57 -16.82 -5.94
N HIS A 134 13.60 -15.91 -5.77
CA HIS A 134 12.49 -15.69 -6.69
C HIS A 134 11.67 -16.98 -6.95
N ASP A 135 11.54 -17.82 -5.91
CA ASP A 135 10.81 -19.10 -5.94
C ASP A 135 9.60 -19.04 -5.01
N TRP A 136 8.57 -18.34 -5.45
CA TRP A 136 7.28 -18.26 -4.73
C TRP A 136 6.16 -18.86 -5.56
N GLY A 137 5.23 -19.56 -4.88
CA GLY A 137 4.03 -20.12 -5.49
C GLY A 137 2.87 -19.11 -5.55
N ILE A 138 1.83 -19.50 -6.28
CA ILE A 138 0.56 -18.75 -6.39
C ILE A 138 -0.21 -18.68 -5.06
N GLU A 139 0.09 -19.56 -4.12
CA GLU A 139 -0.52 -19.64 -2.77
C GLU A 139 0.22 -18.75 -1.74
N ASN A 140 1.06 -17.81 -2.19
CA ASN A 140 1.82 -16.96 -1.28
C ASN A 140 0.92 -15.87 -0.68
N ASP A 141 0.52 -16.02 0.58
CA ASP A 141 -0.39 -15.13 1.29
C ASP A 141 0.10 -13.67 1.36
N ALA A 142 1.42 -13.45 1.41
CA ALA A 142 1.98 -12.10 1.49
C ALA A 142 1.85 -11.36 0.15
N ILE A 143 2.04 -12.05 -0.96
CA ILE A 143 1.85 -11.51 -2.31
C ILE A 143 0.37 -11.17 -2.51
N GLN A 144 -0.54 -12.08 -2.13
CA GLN A 144 -1.98 -11.85 -2.21
C GLN A 144 -2.41 -10.67 -1.33
N ALA A 145 -2.00 -10.64 -0.07
CA ALA A 145 -2.36 -9.56 0.86
C ALA A 145 -1.84 -8.19 0.39
N THR A 146 -0.65 -8.14 -0.21
CA THR A 146 -0.09 -6.92 -0.80
C THR A 146 -0.90 -6.45 -2.01
N TRP A 147 -1.29 -7.37 -2.90
CA TRP A 147 -2.18 -7.10 -4.02
C TRP A 147 -3.52 -6.52 -3.55
N GLU A 148 -4.18 -7.17 -2.60
CA GLU A 148 -5.47 -6.74 -2.06
C GLU A 148 -5.36 -5.36 -1.40
N TYR A 149 -4.30 -5.12 -0.63
CA TYR A 149 -4.04 -3.83 0.00
C TYR A 149 -3.90 -2.71 -1.04
N LEU A 150 -3.05 -2.89 -2.04
CA LEU A 150 -2.80 -1.86 -3.05
C LEU A 150 -4.07 -1.55 -3.87
N TYR A 151 -4.79 -2.58 -4.31
CA TYR A 151 -6.06 -2.39 -5.01
C TYR A 151 -7.16 -1.79 -4.14
N LYS A 152 -7.19 -2.09 -2.84
CA LYS A 152 -8.11 -1.44 -1.92
C LYS A 152 -7.98 0.07 -1.97
N VAL A 153 -6.76 0.60 -1.93
CA VAL A 153 -6.53 2.05 -1.99
C VAL A 153 -6.84 2.62 -3.36
N VAL A 154 -6.56 1.90 -4.45
CA VAL A 154 -7.01 2.29 -5.80
C VAL A 154 -8.52 2.43 -5.86
N MET A 155 -9.27 1.44 -5.35
CA MET A 155 -10.74 1.48 -5.36
C MET A 155 -11.31 2.58 -4.47
N LEU A 156 -10.72 2.81 -3.30
CA LEU A 156 -11.08 3.93 -2.43
C LEU A 156 -10.79 5.28 -3.10
N SER A 157 -9.66 5.40 -3.82
CA SER A 157 -9.33 6.60 -4.60
C SER A 157 -10.33 6.85 -5.73
N ASN A 158 -10.75 5.80 -6.46
CA ASN A 158 -11.80 5.91 -7.46
C ASN A 158 -13.11 6.43 -6.85
N LYS A 159 -13.53 5.84 -5.72
CA LYS A 159 -14.73 6.29 -4.99
C LYS A 159 -14.61 7.73 -4.51
N SER A 160 -13.44 8.13 -4.00
CA SER A 160 -13.16 9.51 -3.59
C SER A 160 -13.29 10.50 -4.75
N LEU A 161 -12.75 10.15 -5.93
CA LEU A 161 -12.88 10.98 -7.13
C LEU A 161 -14.35 11.14 -7.54
N GLU A 162 -15.13 10.05 -7.57
CA GLU A 162 -16.56 10.08 -7.87
C GLU A 162 -17.33 10.97 -6.89
N ARG A 163 -16.96 10.97 -5.59
CA ARG A 163 -17.57 11.83 -4.57
C ARG A 163 -17.19 13.30 -4.72
N ILE A 164 -15.92 13.60 -5.01
CA ILE A 164 -15.46 14.97 -5.30
C ILE A 164 -16.19 15.52 -6.53
N ASP A 165 -16.29 14.72 -7.61
CA ASP A 165 -16.96 15.11 -8.85
C ASP A 165 -18.47 15.33 -8.61
N LYS A 166 -19.15 14.45 -7.86
CA LYS A 166 -20.56 14.63 -7.47
C LYS A 166 -20.78 15.89 -6.64
N PHE A 167 -19.90 16.19 -5.68
CA PHE A 167 -19.98 17.41 -4.88
C PHE A 167 -19.83 18.67 -5.75
N ALA A 168 -18.92 18.62 -6.73
CA ALA A 168 -18.66 19.74 -7.66
C ALA A 168 -19.83 20.04 -8.60
N GLU A 169 -20.78 19.11 -8.81
CA GLU A 169 -21.99 19.37 -9.62
C GLU A 169 -22.91 20.43 -8.99
N THR A 170 -22.92 20.52 -7.66
CA THR A 170 -23.82 21.40 -6.92
C THR A 170 -23.12 22.47 -6.09
N HIS A 171 -21.81 22.34 -5.89
CA HIS A 171 -21.02 23.25 -5.05
C HIS A 171 -19.77 23.75 -5.82
N SER A 172 -19.47 25.02 -5.66
CA SER A 172 -18.26 25.62 -6.18
C SER A 172 -17.31 25.96 -5.03
N ALA A 173 -16.10 25.38 -5.05
CA ALA A 173 -15.04 25.69 -4.09
C ALA A 173 -13.67 25.70 -4.78
N THR A 174 -12.83 26.63 -4.39
CA THR A 174 -11.50 26.82 -5.00
C THR A 174 -10.53 25.70 -4.70
N GLU A 175 -10.80 24.90 -3.66
CA GLU A 175 -9.99 23.78 -3.20
C GLU A 175 -10.22 22.50 -3.99
N LEU A 176 -11.39 22.35 -4.62
CA LEU A 176 -11.79 21.10 -5.30
C LEU A 176 -10.78 20.63 -6.36
N PRO A 177 -10.22 21.48 -7.23
CA PRO A 177 -9.21 21.04 -8.19
C PRO A 177 -7.97 20.45 -7.52
N ALA A 178 -7.51 21.04 -6.40
CA ALA A 178 -6.36 20.55 -5.65
C ALA A 178 -6.68 19.22 -4.94
N TYR A 179 -7.84 19.08 -4.33
CA TYR A 179 -8.28 17.82 -3.69
C TYR A 179 -8.39 16.68 -4.72
N ARG A 180 -8.99 16.99 -5.87
CA ARG A 180 -9.07 16.02 -6.97
C ARG A 180 -7.70 15.60 -7.49
N ALA A 181 -6.79 16.55 -7.66
CA ALA A 181 -5.42 16.28 -8.09
C ALA A 181 -4.65 15.42 -7.07
N GLU A 182 -4.82 15.67 -5.77
CA GLU A 182 -4.18 14.92 -4.71
C GLU A 182 -4.66 13.46 -4.68
N VAL A 183 -5.97 13.21 -4.83
CA VAL A 183 -6.51 11.85 -4.92
C VAL A 183 -6.08 11.14 -6.21
N ARG A 184 -6.00 11.86 -7.35
CA ARG A 184 -5.45 11.31 -8.60
C ARG A 184 -3.98 10.89 -8.43
N ALA A 185 -3.17 11.74 -7.81
CA ALA A 185 -1.77 11.44 -7.52
C ALA A 185 -1.62 10.25 -6.56
N MET A 186 -2.48 10.14 -5.53
CA MET A 186 -2.54 8.98 -4.65
C MET A 186 -2.84 7.69 -5.43
N ARG A 187 -3.90 7.69 -6.25
CA ARG A 187 -4.25 6.56 -7.10
C ARG A 187 -3.11 6.16 -8.03
N ALA A 188 -2.46 7.14 -8.67
CA ALA A 188 -1.34 6.91 -9.56
C ALA A 188 -0.13 6.33 -8.82
N MET A 189 0.16 6.78 -7.60
CA MET A 189 1.22 6.23 -6.75
C MET A 189 0.95 4.75 -6.40
N TYR A 190 -0.29 4.38 -6.10
CA TYR A 190 -0.64 2.98 -5.83
C TYR A 190 -0.61 2.11 -7.09
N TYR A 191 -0.98 2.65 -8.24
CA TYR A 191 -0.77 1.97 -9.53
C TYR A 191 0.71 1.81 -9.88
N TYR A 192 1.56 2.77 -9.50
CA TYR A 192 3.00 2.63 -9.64
C TYR A 192 3.51 1.41 -8.85
N TYR A 193 3.14 1.27 -7.57
CA TYR A 193 3.53 0.10 -6.77
C TYR A 193 2.96 -1.22 -7.31
N LEU A 194 1.71 -1.22 -7.76
CA LEU A 194 1.11 -2.39 -8.39
C LEU A 194 1.87 -2.81 -9.66
N MET A 195 2.15 -1.86 -10.54
CA MET A 195 2.89 -2.11 -11.77
C MET A 195 4.31 -2.56 -11.52
N ASP A 196 4.98 -1.96 -10.54
CA ASP A 196 6.36 -2.27 -10.17
C ASP A 196 6.48 -3.69 -9.62
N LEU A 197 5.61 -4.06 -8.68
CA LEU A 197 5.62 -5.38 -8.04
C LEU A 197 5.06 -6.51 -8.93
N PHE A 198 4.01 -6.23 -9.73
CA PHE A 198 3.24 -7.27 -10.41
C PHE A 198 3.28 -7.21 -11.94
N GLY A 199 3.86 -6.18 -12.52
CA GLY A 199 3.98 -6.02 -13.98
C GLY A 199 2.65 -5.74 -14.67
N ARG A 200 2.04 -6.77 -15.29
CA ARG A 200 0.72 -6.67 -15.93
C ARG A 200 -0.39 -6.74 -14.89
N ILE A 201 -1.20 -5.71 -14.84
CA ILE A 201 -2.24 -5.55 -13.83
C ILE A 201 -3.55 -5.01 -14.44
N PRO A 202 -4.71 -5.24 -13.85
CA PRO A 202 -5.95 -4.57 -14.23
C PRO A 202 -5.88 -3.06 -13.98
N LEU A 203 -6.24 -2.27 -15.01
CA LEU A 203 -6.37 -0.82 -14.91
C LEU A 203 -7.84 -0.44 -14.73
N VAL A 204 -8.27 -0.22 -13.48
CA VAL A 204 -9.65 0.06 -13.10
C VAL A 204 -9.77 1.51 -12.64
N GLN A 205 -10.61 2.31 -13.31
CA GLN A 205 -10.74 3.75 -13.08
C GLN A 205 -12.11 4.15 -12.48
N SER A 206 -12.96 3.19 -12.16
CA SER A 206 -14.26 3.41 -11.52
C SER A 206 -14.43 2.49 -10.31
N SER A 207 -15.16 2.95 -9.29
CA SER A 207 -15.48 2.14 -8.09
C SER A 207 -16.58 1.10 -8.35
N SER A 208 -17.27 1.15 -9.48
CA SER A 208 -18.45 0.32 -9.81
C SER A 208 -18.24 -0.62 -10.99
N VAL A 209 -16.98 -0.93 -11.35
CA VAL A 209 -16.68 -1.88 -12.43
C VAL A 209 -17.16 -3.28 -12.07
N ALA A 210 -17.87 -3.93 -13.00
CA ALA A 210 -18.30 -5.31 -12.83
C ALA A 210 -17.11 -6.26 -13.01
N MET A 211 -17.00 -7.29 -12.15
CA MET A 211 -15.87 -8.23 -12.16
C MET A 211 -15.59 -8.87 -13.52
N LYS A 212 -16.63 -9.12 -14.32
CA LYS A 212 -16.50 -9.68 -15.68
C LYS A 212 -15.79 -8.73 -16.66
N ASP A 213 -15.76 -7.45 -16.37
CA ASP A 213 -15.17 -6.39 -17.21
C ASP A 213 -13.75 -6.00 -16.74
N VAL A 214 -13.29 -6.60 -15.64
CA VAL A 214 -11.91 -6.42 -15.13
C VAL A 214 -10.98 -7.30 -15.95
N VAL A 215 -10.11 -6.65 -16.73
CA VAL A 215 -9.13 -7.33 -17.58
C VAL A 215 -7.72 -6.85 -17.28
N GLN A 216 -6.74 -7.72 -17.42
CA GLN A 216 -5.34 -7.40 -17.27
C GLN A 216 -4.89 -6.46 -18.41
N SER A 217 -4.13 -5.43 -18.05
CA SER A 217 -3.52 -4.47 -18.99
C SER A 217 -2.03 -4.75 -19.12
N GLU A 218 -1.45 -4.42 -20.27
CA GLU A 218 0.00 -4.42 -20.46
C GLU A 218 0.67 -3.42 -19.50
N ARG A 219 1.89 -3.72 -19.05
CA ARG A 219 2.66 -2.87 -18.15
C ARG A 219 2.81 -1.45 -18.69
N LYS A 220 3.13 -1.32 -19.98
CA LYS A 220 3.25 -0.02 -20.64
C LYS A 220 1.95 0.78 -20.60
N THR A 221 0.80 0.15 -20.73
CA THR A 221 -0.51 0.86 -20.65
C THR A 221 -0.72 1.45 -19.26
N VAL A 222 -0.36 0.72 -18.22
CA VAL A 222 -0.44 1.21 -16.83
C VAL A 222 0.59 2.32 -16.60
N PHE A 223 1.80 2.16 -17.10
CA PHE A 223 2.85 3.16 -17.04
C PHE A 223 2.42 4.49 -17.68
N ASP A 224 1.90 4.45 -18.92
CA ASP A 224 1.42 5.64 -19.63
C ASP A 224 0.28 6.32 -18.85
N PHE A 225 -0.63 5.54 -18.26
CA PHE A 225 -1.69 6.07 -17.40
C PHE A 225 -1.13 6.76 -16.16
N VAL A 226 -0.20 6.14 -15.44
CA VAL A 226 0.41 6.70 -14.22
C VAL A 226 1.14 7.99 -14.52
N VAL A 227 1.97 8.01 -15.57
CA VAL A 227 2.69 9.23 -16.00
C VAL A 227 1.71 10.35 -16.30
N LYS A 228 0.67 10.08 -17.10
CA LYS A 228 -0.35 11.07 -17.43
C LYS A 228 -1.07 11.62 -16.21
N GLU A 229 -1.54 10.75 -15.31
CA GLU A 229 -2.23 11.17 -14.07
C GLU A 229 -1.36 12.09 -13.22
N LEU A 230 -0.08 11.76 -13.06
CA LEU A 230 0.86 12.56 -12.28
C LEU A 230 1.18 13.91 -12.96
N GLN A 231 1.41 13.91 -14.28
CA GLN A 231 1.68 15.14 -15.02
C GLN A 231 0.50 16.12 -14.98
N GLU A 232 -0.73 15.61 -15.08
CA GLU A 232 -1.94 16.45 -15.03
C GLU A 232 -2.27 16.91 -13.58
N ALA A 233 -1.89 16.14 -12.56
CA ALA A 233 -2.09 16.51 -11.16
C ALA A 233 -1.06 17.55 -10.67
N ALA A 234 0.20 17.43 -11.08
CA ALA A 234 1.30 18.23 -10.57
C ALA A 234 1.04 19.77 -10.53
N PRO A 235 0.54 20.43 -11.59
CA PRO A 235 0.33 21.87 -11.58
C PRO A 235 -0.77 22.36 -10.62
N LEU A 236 -1.63 21.45 -10.12
CA LEU A 236 -2.72 21.74 -9.22
C LEU A 236 -2.36 21.51 -7.74
N LEU A 237 -1.18 20.94 -7.48
CA LEU A 237 -0.69 20.62 -6.14
C LEU A 237 0.19 21.73 -5.57
N SER A 238 0.27 21.79 -4.24
CA SER A 238 1.14 22.72 -3.51
C SER A 238 2.62 22.40 -3.71
N ASP A 239 3.46 23.43 -3.71
CA ASP A 239 4.93 23.30 -3.69
C ASP A 239 5.51 23.06 -2.29
N ALA A 240 4.66 22.94 -1.27
CA ALA A 240 5.11 22.72 0.10
C ALA A 240 5.87 21.39 0.23
N HIS A 241 6.86 21.37 1.11
CA HIS A 241 7.59 20.17 1.45
C HIS A 241 6.74 19.27 2.36
N SER A 242 6.56 18.01 1.95
CA SER A 242 5.72 17.03 2.67
C SER A 242 6.31 16.61 4.04
N ASN A 243 7.62 16.74 4.22
CA ASN A 243 8.29 16.39 5.47
C ASN A 243 8.33 17.54 6.49
N GLN A 244 7.90 18.74 6.13
CA GLN A 244 7.90 19.89 7.02
C GLN A 244 6.56 20.09 7.72
N SER A 245 6.61 20.48 8.99
CA SER A 245 5.41 20.77 9.79
C SER A 245 4.54 21.84 9.11
N GLY A 246 3.23 21.61 9.05
CA GLY A 246 2.28 22.53 8.44
C GLY A 246 1.09 21.81 7.81
N PRO A 247 0.25 22.51 7.03
CA PRO A 247 -0.98 21.95 6.47
C PRO A 247 -0.76 20.85 5.40
N TYR A 248 0.47 20.71 4.91
CA TYR A 248 0.86 19.72 3.92
C TYR A 248 1.76 18.62 4.47
N TYR A 249 1.98 18.58 5.79
CA TYR A 249 2.80 17.55 6.43
C TYR A 249 2.22 16.16 6.18
N GLY A 250 3.01 15.28 5.57
CA GLY A 250 2.61 13.92 5.20
C GLY A 250 1.68 13.82 3.98
N ARG A 251 1.39 14.92 3.28
CA ARG A 251 0.52 14.94 2.11
C ARG A 251 1.31 14.81 0.80
N ILE A 252 0.64 14.34 -0.24
CA ILE A 252 1.17 14.35 -1.60
C ILE A 252 1.15 15.78 -2.12
N THR A 253 2.33 16.31 -2.39
CA THR A 253 2.56 17.64 -2.90
C THR A 253 3.25 17.58 -4.27
N ARG A 254 3.43 18.73 -4.95
CA ARG A 254 4.10 18.73 -6.25
C ARG A 254 5.51 18.13 -6.22
N PRO A 255 6.36 18.39 -5.21
CA PRO A 255 7.65 17.71 -5.09
C PRO A 255 7.54 16.18 -5.07
N VAL A 256 6.55 15.61 -4.33
CA VAL A 256 6.34 14.15 -4.28
C VAL A 256 6.01 13.60 -5.66
N VAL A 257 5.09 14.26 -6.39
CA VAL A 257 4.73 13.88 -7.77
C VAL A 257 5.91 14.02 -8.72
N THR A 258 6.69 15.10 -8.60
CA THR A 258 7.89 15.33 -9.42
C THR A 258 8.92 14.23 -9.21
N PHE A 259 9.13 13.79 -7.97
CA PHE A 259 10.03 12.67 -7.67
C PHE A 259 9.52 11.34 -8.22
N LEU A 260 8.23 11.06 -8.12
CA LEU A 260 7.63 9.86 -8.73
C LEU A 260 7.80 9.84 -10.26
N LEU A 261 7.64 10.99 -10.92
CA LEU A 261 7.88 11.13 -12.36
C LEU A 261 9.36 10.88 -12.72
N ALA A 262 10.31 11.37 -11.90
CA ALA A 262 11.74 11.06 -12.09
C ALA A 262 12.00 9.54 -11.95
N LYS A 263 11.43 8.87 -10.94
CA LYS A 263 11.55 7.42 -10.76
C LYS A 263 10.94 6.64 -11.93
N LEU A 264 9.77 7.04 -12.41
CA LEU A 264 9.11 6.42 -13.56
C LEU A 264 9.97 6.55 -14.84
N ALA A 265 10.55 7.74 -15.08
CA ALA A 265 11.43 7.95 -16.22
C ALA A 265 12.71 7.12 -16.10
N LEU A 266 13.31 7.05 -14.91
CA LEU A 266 14.52 6.27 -14.64
C LEU A 266 14.35 4.76 -14.94
N ASN A 267 13.19 4.23 -14.60
CA ASN A 267 12.89 2.80 -14.78
C ASN A 267 12.04 2.50 -16.02
N SER A 268 11.90 3.48 -16.93
CA SER A 268 11.00 3.37 -18.09
C SER A 268 11.36 2.23 -19.05
N GLU A 269 12.62 1.83 -19.15
CA GLU A 269 13.03 0.68 -19.94
C GLU A 269 12.35 -0.61 -19.48
N VAL A 270 12.18 -0.78 -18.15
CA VAL A 270 11.48 -1.92 -17.56
C VAL A 270 9.95 -1.79 -17.75
N TYR A 271 9.41 -0.60 -17.50
CA TYR A 271 7.95 -0.41 -17.51
C TYR A 271 7.35 -0.37 -18.92
N THR A 272 8.12 -0.02 -19.94
CA THR A 272 7.68 -0.01 -21.33
C THR A 272 7.95 -1.33 -22.07
N ASP A 273 8.65 -2.25 -21.44
CA ASP A 273 8.90 -3.59 -21.94
C ASP A 273 7.69 -4.49 -21.68
N ASN A 274 6.96 -4.82 -22.77
CA ASN A 274 5.80 -5.73 -22.70
C ASN A 274 6.18 -7.20 -22.93
N ASP A 275 7.41 -7.48 -23.39
CA ASP A 275 7.90 -8.84 -23.63
C ASP A 275 9.34 -9.02 -23.15
N TRP A 276 9.52 -9.11 -21.84
CA TRP A 276 10.82 -9.36 -21.19
C TRP A 276 11.43 -10.75 -21.51
N THR A 277 10.74 -11.60 -22.27
CA THR A 277 11.19 -12.96 -22.62
C THR A 277 12.01 -13.01 -23.91
N ASP A 278 11.96 -11.97 -24.74
CA ASP A 278 12.65 -11.91 -26.02
C ASP A 278 14.13 -11.47 -25.91
N GLY A 279 14.58 -11.12 -24.70
CA GLY A 279 15.95 -10.66 -24.41
C GLY A 279 16.29 -9.28 -24.99
N GLN A 280 15.28 -8.52 -25.47
CA GLN A 280 15.45 -7.16 -25.98
C GLN A 280 14.77 -6.17 -25.03
N ARG A 281 15.51 -5.20 -24.53
CA ARG A 281 14.96 -4.12 -23.70
C ARG A 281 14.79 -2.85 -24.52
N PRO A 282 13.71 -2.09 -24.30
CA PRO A 282 13.60 -0.73 -24.81
C PRO A 282 14.79 0.11 -24.34
N ASP A 283 15.36 0.92 -25.24
CA ASP A 283 16.43 1.86 -24.89
C ASP A 283 15.80 3.20 -24.44
N GLY A 284 16.16 3.68 -23.25
CA GLY A 284 15.67 4.92 -22.67
C GLY A 284 15.90 6.16 -23.54
N LYS A 285 16.88 6.15 -24.44
CA LYS A 285 17.08 7.19 -25.45
C LYS A 285 15.92 7.29 -26.46
N ASN A 286 15.22 6.18 -26.67
CA ASN A 286 14.10 6.08 -27.60
C ASN A 286 12.73 6.23 -26.93
N ILE A 287 12.66 6.10 -25.60
CA ILE A 287 11.43 6.29 -24.83
C ILE A 287 11.19 7.79 -24.67
N LYS A 288 10.04 8.26 -25.15
CA LYS A 288 9.70 9.68 -25.16
C LYS A 288 8.68 10.07 -24.11
N PHE A 289 8.94 11.20 -23.47
CA PHE A 289 8.04 11.87 -22.55
C PHE A 289 7.73 13.27 -23.08
N THR A 290 6.46 13.64 -23.05
CA THR A 290 6.06 15.03 -23.29
C THR A 290 6.10 15.79 -21.98
N VAL A 291 6.99 16.77 -21.87
CA VAL A 291 7.15 17.60 -20.68
C VAL A 291 7.08 19.06 -21.08
N ASN A 292 6.07 19.80 -20.59
CA ASN A 292 5.82 21.20 -20.93
C ASN A 292 5.80 21.49 -22.44
N GLY A 293 5.22 20.56 -23.21
CA GLY A 293 5.11 20.68 -24.66
C GLY A 293 6.37 20.33 -25.47
N SER A 294 7.46 19.92 -24.79
CA SER A 294 8.69 19.43 -25.42
C SER A 294 8.78 17.92 -25.29
N GLU A 295 9.35 17.25 -26.30
CA GLU A 295 9.69 15.83 -26.21
C GLU A 295 11.11 15.68 -25.64
N LEU A 296 11.23 14.92 -24.55
CA LEU A 296 12.47 14.50 -23.91
C LEU A 296 12.56 12.99 -23.94
N ASN A 297 13.78 12.45 -24.03
CA ASN A 297 13.98 11.02 -23.78
C ASN A 297 13.97 10.72 -22.29
N ALA A 298 14.01 9.41 -21.91
CA ALA A 298 13.91 9.00 -20.51
C ALA A 298 14.97 9.70 -19.62
N TRP A 299 16.22 9.74 -20.05
CA TRP A 299 17.33 10.30 -19.28
C TRP A 299 17.25 11.81 -19.14
N GLU A 300 16.91 12.50 -20.22
CA GLU A 300 16.63 13.94 -20.20
C GLU A 300 15.45 14.26 -19.27
N THR A 301 14.45 13.39 -19.24
CA THR A 301 13.27 13.54 -18.37
C THR A 301 13.64 13.37 -16.88
N VAL A 302 14.50 12.42 -16.54
CA VAL A 302 15.03 12.28 -15.17
C VAL A 302 15.75 13.55 -14.74
N ILE A 303 16.68 14.03 -15.57
CA ILE A 303 17.45 15.26 -15.28
C ILE A 303 16.50 16.44 -15.09
N TYR A 304 15.52 16.59 -15.99
CA TYR A 304 14.52 17.65 -15.90
C TYR A 304 13.77 17.64 -14.55
N TYR A 305 13.24 16.50 -14.12
CA TYR A 305 12.51 16.43 -12.86
C TYR A 305 13.42 16.57 -11.63
N CYS A 306 14.65 16.11 -11.68
CA CYS A 306 15.64 16.35 -10.63
C CYS A 306 15.98 17.84 -10.50
N ASP A 307 16.14 18.57 -11.63
CA ASP A 307 16.36 20.00 -11.62
C ASP A 307 15.13 20.77 -11.11
N GLN A 308 13.91 20.30 -11.39
CA GLN A 308 12.70 20.87 -10.77
C GLN A 308 12.71 20.71 -9.26
N LEU A 309 13.06 19.52 -8.71
CA LEU A 309 13.20 19.32 -7.27
C LEU A 309 14.23 20.26 -6.66
N LYS A 310 15.37 20.44 -7.32
CA LYS A 310 16.39 21.39 -6.89
C LYS A 310 15.86 22.83 -6.84
N THR A 311 15.06 23.26 -7.82
CA THR A 311 14.42 24.59 -7.80
C THR A 311 13.36 24.73 -6.70
N MET A 312 12.75 23.64 -6.27
CA MET A 312 11.83 23.57 -5.13
C MET A 312 12.56 23.54 -3.78
N GLY A 313 13.89 23.58 -3.75
CA GLY A 313 14.71 23.67 -2.53
C GLY A 313 15.26 22.34 -2.01
N TYR A 314 15.01 21.23 -2.72
CA TYR A 314 15.59 19.93 -2.35
C TYR A 314 17.08 19.86 -2.71
N LYS A 315 17.84 19.23 -1.87
CA LYS A 315 19.28 18.96 -2.05
C LYS A 315 19.68 17.77 -1.19
N LEU A 316 20.83 17.18 -1.47
CA LEU A 316 21.37 16.13 -0.63
C LEU A 316 21.73 16.69 0.76
N GLU A 317 21.42 15.94 1.80
CA GLU A 317 21.85 16.25 3.16
C GLU A 317 23.38 16.15 3.28
N PRO A 318 24.05 17.14 3.89
CA PRO A 318 25.47 17.07 4.13
C PRO A 318 25.86 15.87 5.01
N GLU A 319 25.00 15.59 6.02
CA GLU A 319 25.16 14.47 6.93
C GLU A 319 24.11 13.42 6.60
N TYR A 320 24.51 12.35 5.93
CA TYR A 320 23.61 11.30 5.43
C TYR A 320 22.68 10.73 6.51
N GLU A 321 23.18 10.55 7.75
CA GLU A 321 22.44 10.01 8.89
C GLU A 321 21.22 10.87 9.27
N THR A 322 21.23 12.17 8.99
CA THR A 322 20.13 13.09 9.28
C THR A 322 18.81 12.61 8.66
N ASN A 323 18.86 12.02 7.47
CA ASN A 323 17.69 11.51 6.76
C ASN A 323 16.97 10.38 7.52
N PHE A 324 17.68 9.65 8.36
CA PHE A 324 17.21 8.44 9.06
C PHE A 324 17.06 8.62 10.57
N SER A 325 17.34 9.82 11.08
CA SER A 325 17.14 10.12 12.51
C SER A 325 15.65 10.13 12.84
N ILE A 326 15.32 9.95 14.15
CA ILE A 326 13.93 10.05 14.63
C ILE A 326 13.37 11.48 14.56
N PHE A 327 14.22 12.47 14.34
CA PHE A 327 13.90 13.89 14.18
C PHE A 327 14.35 14.36 12.80
N ASN A 328 13.89 13.68 11.76
CA ASN A 328 14.30 13.93 10.38
C ASN A 328 13.39 14.93 9.61
N GLU A 329 12.46 15.60 10.31
CA GLU A 329 11.61 16.63 9.70
C GLU A 329 12.42 17.80 9.08
N PRO A 330 13.59 18.21 9.62
CA PRO A 330 14.40 19.26 9.03
C PRO A 330 15.14 18.84 7.76
N SER A 331 15.18 17.55 7.42
CA SER A 331 15.90 17.07 6.23
C SER A 331 15.45 17.84 4.98
N VAL A 332 16.43 18.29 4.20
CA VAL A 332 16.23 18.94 2.91
C VAL A 332 16.26 17.98 1.73
N GLU A 333 16.45 16.69 2.02
CA GLU A 333 16.49 15.59 1.05
C GLU A 333 15.21 14.76 1.06
N ASN A 334 14.58 14.56 2.22
CA ASN A 334 13.35 13.79 2.35
C ASN A 334 12.18 14.43 1.59
N VAL A 335 11.62 13.74 0.62
CA VAL A 335 10.59 14.27 -0.29
C VAL A 335 9.18 13.93 0.18
N PHE A 336 8.93 12.67 0.57
CA PHE A 336 7.65 12.20 1.07
C PHE A 336 7.81 11.55 2.43
N THR A 337 6.94 11.92 3.36
CA THR A 337 7.02 11.41 4.73
C THR A 337 5.67 10.84 5.17
N ILE A 338 5.74 9.85 6.04
CA ILE A 338 4.58 9.33 6.76
C ILE A 338 4.73 9.79 8.21
N PRO A 339 3.95 10.80 8.65
CA PRO A 339 4.05 11.30 10.02
C PRO A 339 3.73 10.21 11.03
N MET A 340 4.62 10.02 12.01
CA MET A 340 4.45 9.01 13.05
C MET A 340 4.20 9.67 14.40
N ASN A 341 3.29 9.09 15.17
CA ASN A 341 2.99 9.54 16.50
C ASN A 341 2.77 8.32 17.42
N LYS A 342 3.44 8.28 18.56
CA LYS A 342 3.40 7.14 19.49
C LYS A 342 2.01 6.78 20.04
N THR A 343 1.04 7.69 19.94
CA THR A 343 -0.31 7.50 20.47
C THR A 343 -1.39 7.52 19.42
N LEU A 344 -1.24 8.34 18.39
CA LEU A 344 -2.28 8.58 17.39
C LEU A 344 -2.06 7.76 16.11
N TYR A 345 -0.81 7.44 15.82
CA TYR A 345 -0.45 6.80 14.57
C TYR A 345 0.74 5.86 14.79
N THR A 346 0.42 4.64 15.14
CA THR A 346 1.39 3.57 15.34
C THR A 346 1.18 2.54 14.25
N ASN A 347 2.16 2.37 13.39
CA ASN A 347 2.20 1.25 12.45
C ASN A 347 3.20 0.20 12.93
N GLN A 348 3.44 -0.81 12.10
CA GLN A 348 4.35 -1.91 12.40
C GLN A 348 5.83 -1.57 12.16
N MET A 349 6.23 -0.31 12.36
CA MET A 349 7.62 0.17 12.23
C MET A 349 8.61 -0.57 13.14
N GLN A 350 8.13 -1.16 14.22
CA GLN A 350 8.95 -1.99 15.11
C GLN A 350 9.70 -3.09 14.39
N TYR A 351 9.17 -3.61 13.29
CA TYR A 351 9.83 -4.64 12.49
C TYR A 351 11.06 -4.14 11.73
N LEU A 352 11.28 -2.85 11.62
CA LEU A 352 12.52 -2.29 11.08
C LEU A 352 13.74 -2.63 11.95
N PHE A 353 13.54 -2.89 13.26
CA PHE A 353 14.60 -3.28 14.17
C PHE A 353 14.87 -4.78 14.24
N ARG A 354 14.15 -5.59 13.51
CA ARG A 354 14.28 -7.05 13.52
C ARG A 354 15.63 -7.58 13.03
N SER A 355 16.48 -6.76 12.40
CA SER A 355 17.84 -7.14 11.99
C SER A 355 18.80 -7.33 13.18
N ARG A 356 18.55 -6.67 14.31
CA ARG A 356 19.43 -6.77 15.47
C ARG A 356 19.26 -8.09 16.21
N HIS A 357 20.37 -8.69 16.63
CA HIS A 357 20.36 -9.78 17.59
C HIS A 357 19.65 -9.36 18.88
N TYR A 358 19.02 -10.29 19.58
CA TYR A 358 18.26 -10.01 20.80
C TYR A 358 19.08 -9.27 21.87
N ASP A 359 20.34 -9.67 22.12
CA ASP A 359 21.20 -9.04 23.10
C ASP A 359 21.71 -7.67 22.64
N HIS A 360 21.92 -7.46 21.33
CA HIS A 360 22.23 -6.15 20.79
C HIS A 360 21.06 -5.18 20.99
N ALA A 361 19.88 -5.56 20.60
CA ALA A 361 18.68 -4.73 20.75
C ALA A 361 18.39 -4.42 22.23
N LYS A 362 18.52 -5.42 23.12
CA LYS A 362 18.34 -5.24 24.57
C LYS A 362 19.31 -4.23 25.16
N ALA A 363 20.57 -4.19 24.72
CA ALA A 363 21.55 -3.21 25.15
C ALA A 363 21.18 -1.75 24.79
N TYR A 364 20.32 -1.59 23.76
CA TYR A 364 19.78 -0.30 23.31
C TYR A 364 18.36 -0.03 23.83
N GLY A 365 17.81 -0.89 24.69
CA GLY A 365 16.43 -0.77 25.17
C GLY A 365 15.37 -1.06 24.09
N LEU A 366 15.73 -1.79 23.03
CA LEU A 366 14.90 -2.17 21.91
C LEU A 366 14.58 -3.66 21.93
N SER A 367 13.62 -4.07 21.10
CA SER A 367 13.36 -5.47 20.76
C SER A 367 14.05 -5.80 19.44
N GLY A 368 14.84 -6.86 19.40
CA GLY A 368 15.46 -7.41 18.20
C GLY A 368 14.93 -8.80 17.92
N GLU A 369 15.05 -9.24 16.69
CA GLU A 369 14.56 -10.54 16.26
C GLU A 369 15.62 -11.36 15.51
N ASN A 370 16.84 -10.81 15.38
CA ASN A 370 17.95 -11.47 14.69
C ASN A 370 17.57 -11.98 13.29
N GLY A 371 16.81 -11.20 12.53
CA GLY A 371 16.25 -11.59 11.23
C GLY A 371 17.15 -11.22 10.06
N PRO A 372 16.90 -10.08 9.36
CA PRO A 372 17.59 -9.68 8.15
C PRO A 372 19.09 -9.51 8.32
N SER A 373 19.82 -9.86 7.25
CA SER A 373 21.24 -9.56 7.05
C SER A 373 21.44 -8.97 5.66
N ALA A 374 22.50 -8.18 5.48
CA ALA A 374 22.98 -7.84 4.15
C ALA A 374 23.42 -9.11 3.40
N THR A 375 23.39 -9.04 2.08
CA THR A 375 24.04 -10.02 1.22
C THR A 375 25.54 -9.74 1.13
N ILE A 376 26.32 -10.69 0.63
CA ILE A 376 27.75 -10.48 0.40
C ILE A 376 27.94 -9.44 -0.71
N GLU A 377 27.12 -9.49 -1.73
CA GLU A 377 27.14 -8.56 -2.86
C GLU A 377 26.92 -7.10 -2.41
N ALA A 378 26.00 -6.88 -1.44
CA ALA A 378 25.79 -5.57 -0.86
C ALA A 378 27.02 -5.07 -0.10
N LEU A 379 27.70 -5.95 0.67
CA LEU A 379 28.94 -5.60 1.37
C LEU A 379 30.09 -5.28 0.41
N GLU A 380 30.24 -6.06 -0.66
CA GLU A 380 31.21 -5.81 -1.71
C GLU A 380 30.95 -4.48 -2.43
N ALA A 381 29.70 -4.16 -2.72
CA ALA A 381 29.32 -2.88 -3.33
C ALA A 381 29.68 -1.67 -2.45
N PHE A 382 29.67 -1.81 -1.12
CA PHE A 382 30.16 -0.80 -0.18
C PHE A 382 31.68 -0.82 0.02
N GLY A 383 32.40 -1.76 -0.59
CA GLY A 383 33.84 -1.91 -0.43
C GLY A 383 34.25 -2.33 0.99
N TYR A 384 33.44 -3.14 1.68
CA TYR A 384 33.71 -3.59 3.05
C TYR A 384 35.11 -4.18 3.21
N GLU A 385 35.85 -3.76 4.26
CA GLU A 385 37.24 -4.15 4.56
C GLU A 385 38.25 -3.77 3.46
N THR A 386 37.93 -2.85 2.57
CA THR A 386 38.89 -2.31 1.57
C THR A 386 39.29 -0.88 1.92
N ALA A 387 40.34 -0.37 1.28
CA ALA A 387 40.77 1.01 1.41
C ALA A 387 39.76 2.03 0.80
N GLU A 388 38.84 1.56 -0.01
CA GLU A 388 37.83 2.35 -0.72
C GLU A 388 36.40 2.15 -0.12
N GLN A 389 36.33 1.70 1.14
CA GLN A 389 35.03 1.52 1.79
C GLN A 389 34.21 2.81 1.80
N ASP A 390 32.98 2.72 1.33
CA ASP A 390 32.03 3.83 1.37
C ASP A 390 31.80 4.26 2.83
N PRO A 391 31.96 5.55 3.19
CA PRO A 391 31.78 6.04 4.56
C PRO A 391 30.38 5.84 5.11
N ARG A 392 29.37 5.62 4.26
CA ARG A 392 27.98 5.30 4.67
C ARG A 392 27.85 3.88 5.21
N PHE A 393 28.85 3.02 5.01
CA PHE A 393 28.80 1.64 5.48
C PHE A 393 28.50 1.55 6.98
N ASP A 394 29.25 2.29 7.79
CA ASP A 394 29.09 2.27 9.26
C ASP A 394 27.75 2.86 9.75
N ILE A 395 27.06 3.62 8.91
CA ILE A 395 25.71 4.12 9.18
C ILE A 395 24.65 3.07 8.78
N CYS A 396 24.86 2.37 7.67
CA CYS A 396 23.91 1.42 7.13
C CYS A 396 23.98 0.04 7.78
N TYR A 397 25.17 -0.41 8.22
CA TYR A 397 25.41 -1.78 8.65
C TYR A 397 26.10 -1.84 10.02
N PHE A 398 25.79 -2.88 10.76
CA PHE A 398 26.56 -3.32 11.92
C PHE A 398 27.44 -4.49 11.51
N ALA A 399 28.76 -4.34 11.59
CA ALA A 399 29.75 -5.37 11.29
C ALA A 399 30.77 -5.50 12.41
N GLY A 400 31.39 -6.68 12.54
CA GLY A 400 32.40 -6.94 13.57
C GLY A 400 31.83 -7.02 14.99
N ILE A 401 32.64 -6.66 15.98
CA ILE A 401 32.29 -6.68 17.41
C ILE A 401 31.29 -5.58 17.72
N VAL A 402 30.21 -5.93 18.39
CA VAL A 402 29.11 -5.02 18.70
C VAL A 402 29.27 -4.44 20.11
N HIS A 403 28.99 -3.12 20.24
CA HIS A 403 29.11 -2.38 21.49
C HIS A 403 27.77 -1.81 21.93
N ASP A 404 27.60 -1.63 23.23
CA ASP A 404 26.45 -0.91 23.79
C ASP A 404 26.61 0.62 23.65
N LEU A 405 25.61 1.38 24.09
CA LEU A 405 25.63 2.85 24.07
C LEU A 405 26.76 3.48 24.89
N LYS A 406 27.42 2.71 25.75
CA LYS A 406 28.54 3.15 26.60
C LYS A 406 29.90 2.71 26.07
N GLY A 407 29.92 2.02 24.93
CA GLY A 407 31.12 1.48 24.30
C GLY A 407 31.59 0.12 24.88
N ASN A 408 30.79 -0.54 25.72
CA ASN A 408 31.15 -1.87 26.24
C ASN A 408 30.80 -2.95 25.21
N ILE A 409 31.69 -3.96 25.11
CA ILE A 409 31.45 -5.13 24.26
C ILE A 409 30.22 -5.90 24.74
N ILE A 410 29.31 -6.17 23.82
CA ILE A 410 28.12 -6.98 24.09
C ILE A 410 28.50 -8.45 24.06
N LYS A 411 28.05 -9.18 25.10
CA LYS A 411 28.24 -10.64 25.20
C LYS A 411 26.90 -11.33 25.23
N LEU A 412 26.86 -12.50 24.62
CA LEU A 412 25.74 -13.43 24.69
C LEU A 412 25.62 -14.01 26.11
N ASP A 413 24.49 -14.64 26.42
CA ASP A 413 24.22 -15.26 27.72
C ASP A 413 25.29 -16.34 28.12
N ASN A 414 25.94 -16.96 27.12
CA ASN A 414 27.02 -17.92 27.34
C ASN A 414 28.43 -17.29 27.49
N GLY A 415 28.49 -15.95 27.53
CA GLY A 415 29.75 -15.20 27.68
C GLY A 415 30.52 -14.95 26.39
N THR A 416 30.08 -15.51 25.25
CA THR A 416 30.70 -15.27 23.95
C THR A 416 30.47 -13.82 23.49
N VAL A 417 31.51 -13.20 22.88
CA VAL A 417 31.38 -11.87 22.27
C VAL A 417 30.40 -11.92 21.10
N LEU A 418 29.50 -10.96 21.03
CA LEU A 418 28.60 -10.82 19.88
C LEU A 418 29.34 -10.12 18.75
N GLU A 419 29.40 -10.82 17.61
CA GLU A 419 30.02 -10.33 16.37
C GLU A 419 29.08 -10.53 15.19
N TYR A 420 29.02 -9.55 14.28
CA TYR A 420 28.38 -9.67 12.98
C TYR A 420 29.46 -9.81 11.89
N LEU A 421 29.52 -10.98 11.28
CA LEU A 421 30.54 -11.31 10.28
C LEU A 421 29.87 -11.68 8.95
N PRO A 422 30.36 -11.23 7.79
CA PRO A 422 29.71 -11.44 6.50
C PRO A 422 29.62 -12.92 6.08
N TRP A 423 30.53 -13.76 6.53
CA TRP A 423 30.57 -15.20 6.24
C TRP A 423 29.97 -16.08 7.35
N LYS A 424 29.37 -15.49 8.37
CA LYS A 424 28.87 -16.24 9.54
C LYS A 424 27.49 -15.76 9.95
N VAL A 425 26.51 -16.62 9.77
CA VAL A 425 25.17 -16.38 10.29
C VAL A 425 25.19 -16.49 11.81
N SER A 426 24.80 -15.44 12.55
CA SER A 426 24.60 -15.51 13.98
C SER A 426 23.34 -16.31 14.30
N LEU A 427 23.47 -17.29 15.19
CA LEU A 427 22.36 -18.15 15.59
C LEU A 427 21.39 -17.40 16.50
N ASP A 428 20.13 -17.76 16.40
CA ASP A 428 19.07 -17.33 17.30
C ASP A 428 19.27 -17.88 18.72
N ARG A 429 18.85 -17.14 19.74
CA ARG A 429 18.82 -17.57 21.14
C ARG A 429 17.97 -18.82 21.34
N LYS A 430 16.88 -19.00 20.58
CA LYS A 430 16.02 -20.18 20.64
C LYS A 430 16.69 -21.43 20.10
N SER A 431 17.55 -21.29 19.10
CA SER A 431 18.25 -22.43 18.49
C SER A 431 19.29 -23.07 19.41
N THR A 432 19.84 -22.33 20.37
CA THR A 432 20.78 -22.89 21.36
C THR A 432 20.08 -23.72 22.42
N ARG A 433 18.77 -23.64 22.58
CA ARG A 433 17.97 -24.46 23.52
C ARG A 433 17.52 -25.80 22.96
N LEU A 434 17.52 -25.97 21.64
CA LEU A 434 17.08 -27.22 21.00
C LEU A 434 18.21 -28.23 20.82
N ASN A 435 19.45 -27.85 21.06
CA ASN A 435 20.64 -28.70 20.94
C ASN A 435 21.24 -29.11 22.31
N SER A 436 20.48 -28.95 23.40
CA SER A 436 20.87 -29.38 24.75
C SER A 436 19.99 -30.54 25.27
#